data_cc151e491e121d049a9cecca2c2bb749
#
_entry.id   cc151e491e121d049a9cecca2c2bb749
#
_cell.length_a   1.000
_cell.length_b   1.000
_cell.length_c   1.000
_cell.angle_alpha   90.00
_cell.angle_beta   90.00
_cell.angle_gamma   90.00
#
_symmetry.space_group_name_H-M   'P 1'
#
loop_
_entity.id
_entity.type
_entity.pdbx_description
1 polymer ?
#
loop_
_entity_poly.entity_id
_entity_poly.type
_entity_poly.pdbx_seq_one_letter_code
_entity_poly.pdbx_strand_id
1 'polypeptide(L)'
;MKKQFILLAVAGLVLTSCGIYTKYQRPEDITTDGLYGHDLDGQSLDSLSLFAASDTTSIASLSWRELFTDPQLQSLIEQALQGNTDLLSARQRIKEAEATLMSAKLSYLPSFMLTPQGGVSSFDNSKGSWTYSGIASASWEVDIFGKLTNAKRRSKALYLQSLEYEQAVSTSLIANVANLYYTLLMLDEQYRISEETAASWRESVRTMRAMMAAGMTNEASVSQSEANCRQVEASLLDLRQQVKEVENSLSILLGDVPGTIERGRLAGQEFPQELAVGVPLQLLSRRPDVKSAELSLASAFYSTNAARSAFYPSITLSGTAGWTNSAGSMIVNPGKLLFSAIGSLTQPLFNKGLNVAQLKIAKAQQEEARLAFQQALLNAGSEVNNALTQVQVARGKTELCARRITSLETTVRSTRLLMQHGTSTYLEVLTAQQGLLSAQLTQVADRFDEIQGIINLYQALGGGRE
;
A
#
# COMPACT_ATOMS: atom_id res chain seq x y z
N MET A 1 43.04 47.96 4.53
CA MET A 1 43.15 46.87 3.54
C MET A 1 42.81 45.48 4.13
N LYS A 2 43.40 45.00 5.23
CA LYS A 2 43.10 43.66 5.79
C LYS A 2 41.62 43.44 6.17
N LYS A 3 40.94 44.45 6.75
CA LYS A 3 39.50 44.36 7.09
C LYS A 3 38.58 44.29 5.89
N GLN A 4 38.95 44.94 4.77
CA GLN A 4 38.17 44.90 3.52
C GLN A 4 38.31 43.56 2.78
N PHE A 5 39.50 42.94 2.84
CA PHE A 5 39.73 41.59 2.31
C PHE A 5 38.93 40.51 3.06
N ILE A 6 38.85 40.63 4.39
CA ILE A 6 38.06 39.74 5.21
C ILE A 6 36.56 39.89 4.90
N LEU A 7 36.08 41.14 4.72
CA LEU A 7 34.68 41.40 4.34
C LEU A 7 34.34 40.88 2.93
N LEU A 8 35.24 41.00 1.99
CA LEU A 8 35.08 40.44 0.64
C LEU A 8 35.15 38.91 0.60
N ALA A 9 35.98 38.28 1.42
CA ALA A 9 36.05 36.83 1.57
C ALA A 9 34.78 36.27 2.22
N VAL A 10 34.25 36.96 3.25
CA VAL A 10 32.97 36.60 3.89
C VAL A 10 31.79 36.82 2.94
N ALA A 11 31.77 37.90 2.16
CA ALA A 11 30.72 38.14 1.14
C ALA A 11 30.80 37.12 0.00
N GLY A 12 32.01 36.68 -0.42
CA GLY A 12 32.16 35.61 -1.42
C GLY A 12 31.66 34.24 -0.91
N LEU A 13 31.87 33.92 0.35
CA LEU A 13 31.34 32.68 0.99
C LEU A 13 29.82 32.67 1.10
N VAL A 14 29.18 33.83 1.31
CA VAL A 14 27.71 33.94 1.40
C VAL A 14 27.06 33.78 0.02
N LEU A 15 27.72 34.20 -1.08
CA LEU A 15 27.17 34.10 -2.44
C LEU A 15 27.19 32.67 -3.01
N THR A 16 28.06 31.77 -2.51
CA THR A 16 28.13 30.36 -2.96
C THR A 16 27.13 29.46 -2.21
N SER A 17 26.41 29.96 -1.22
CA SER A 17 25.45 29.23 -0.38
C SER A 17 24.13 28.89 -1.10
N CYS A 18 23.83 29.48 -2.25
CA CYS A 18 22.51 29.34 -2.91
C CYS A 18 22.11 27.90 -3.27
N GLY A 19 23.08 27.00 -3.52
CA GLY A 19 22.79 25.61 -3.91
C GLY A 19 22.42 24.66 -2.75
N ILE A 20 22.71 25.04 -1.50
CA ILE A 20 22.51 24.16 -0.30
C ILE A 20 21.11 24.35 0.27
N TYR A 21 20.49 25.50 0.03
CA TYR A 21 19.17 25.88 0.54
C TYR A 21 18.02 25.63 -0.44
N THR A 22 18.26 25.06 -1.62
CA THR A 22 17.22 24.81 -2.62
C THR A 22 16.13 23.90 -2.03
N LYS A 23 14.89 24.20 -2.36
CA LYS A 23 13.76 23.31 -2.08
C LYS A 23 13.71 22.22 -3.14
N TYR A 24 13.21 21.05 -2.78
CA TYR A 24 12.91 20.00 -3.74
C TYR A 24 11.90 20.51 -4.75
N GLN A 25 12.14 20.19 -6.01
CA GLN A 25 11.21 20.35 -7.13
C GLN A 25 11.14 19.01 -7.85
N ARG A 26 9.94 18.66 -8.31
CA ARG A 26 9.77 17.44 -9.10
C ARG A 26 10.60 17.51 -10.36
N PRO A 27 11.30 16.43 -10.78
CA PRO A 27 12.02 16.38 -12.04
C PRO A 27 11.08 16.61 -13.24
N GLU A 28 11.47 17.47 -14.17
CA GLU A 28 10.67 17.83 -15.36
C GLU A 28 10.71 16.74 -16.44
N ASP A 29 11.69 15.84 -16.39
CA ASP A 29 11.87 14.71 -17.30
C ASP A 29 10.93 13.52 -17.02
N ILE A 30 10.18 13.56 -15.92
CA ILE A 30 9.16 12.54 -15.58
C ILE A 30 7.79 13.02 -16.05
N THR A 31 7.34 12.49 -17.20
CA THR A 31 6.05 12.80 -17.80
C THR A 31 4.99 11.75 -17.46
N THR A 32 3.73 12.15 -17.56
CA THR A 32 2.56 11.27 -17.40
C THR A 32 1.84 11.01 -18.70
N ASP A 33 2.37 11.50 -19.82
CA ASP A 33 1.77 11.35 -21.15
C ASP A 33 1.86 9.89 -21.61
N GLY A 34 0.76 9.34 -22.12
CA GLY A 34 0.69 7.95 -22.59
C GLY A 34 0.68 6.90 -21.47
N LEU A 35 0.52 7.29 -20.20
CA LEU A 35 0.75 6.42 -19.06
C LEU A 35 -0.28 5.27 -18.98
N TYR A 36 -1.51 5.49 -19.43
CA TYR A 36 -2.55 4.44 -19.43
C TYR A 36 -2.45 3.48 -20.61
N GLY A 37 -1.60 3.79 -21.62
CA GLY A 37 -1.41 2.93 -22.79
C GLY A 37 -2.63 2.90 -23.72
N HIS A 38 -2.98 1.69 -24.21
CA HIS A 38 -4.01 1.48 -25.23
C HIS A 38 -5.06 0.48 -24.71
N ASP A 39 -6.29 0.61 -25.23
CA ASP A 39 -7.35 -0.36 -25.02
C ASP A 39 -7.17 -1.64 -25.87
N LEU A 40 -8.15 -2.56 -25.82
CA LEU A 40 -8.14 -3.80 -26.60
C LEU A 40 -8.18 -3.58 -28.11
N ASP A 41 -8.71 -2.46 -28.57
CA ASP A 41 -8.84 -2.08 -29.97
C ASP A 41 -7.65 -1.25 -30.48
N GLY A 42 -6.65 -1.01 -29.60
CA GLY A 42 -5.42 -0.25 -29.91
C GLY A 42 -5.61 1.26 -29.88
N GLN A 43 -6.70 1.77 -29.30
CA GLN A 43 -6.92 3.20 -29.12
C GLN A 43 -6.23 3.67 -27.83
N SER A 44 -5.59 4.84 -27.88
CA SER A 44 -4.95 5.41 -26.68
C SER A 44 -6.01 5.74 -25.64
N LEU A 45 -5.84 5.17 -24.45
CA LEU A 45 -6.74 5.42 -23.31
C LEU A 45 -6.68 6.88 -22.83
N ASP A 46 -5.58 7.58 -23.06
CA ASP A 46 -5.44 9.01 -22.73
C ASP A 46 -6.30 9.91 -23.64
N SER A 47 -6.63 9.44 -24.85
CA SER A 47 -7.40 10.20 -25.84
C SER A 47 -8.87 9.82 -25.91
N LEU A 48 -9.30 8.77 -25.23
CA LEU A 48 -10.69 8.33 -25.22
C LEU A 48 -11.59 9.38 -24.57
N SER A 49 -12.75 9.62 -25.20
CA SER A 49 -13.80 10.53 -24.71
C SER A 49 -14.32 10.23 -23.29
N LEU A 50 -13.94 9.10 -22.70
CA LEU A 50 -14.12 8.79 -21.28
C LEU A 50 -13.48 9.84 -20.35
N PHE A 51 -12.51 10.64 -20.88
CA PHE A 51 -11.84 11.73 -20.15
C PHE A 51 -12.41 13.12 -20.49
N ALA A 52 -13.17 13.23 -21.58
CA ALA A 52 -13.62 14.52 -22.13
C ALA A 52 -14.96 15.02 -21.57
N ALA A 53 -15.66 14.23 -20.77
CA ALA A 53 -16.86 14.69 -20.11
C ALA A 53 -16.48 15.57 -18.92
N SER A 54 -16.62 16.86 -19.10
CA SER A 54 -16.29 17.94 -18.15
C SER A 54 -17.05 17.91 -16.82
N ASP A 55 -17.87 16.87 -16.55
CA ASP A 55 -18.72 16.75 -15.37
C ASP A 55 -18.75 15.34 -14.75
N THR A 56 -18.05 14.35 -15.31
CA THR A 56 -18.00 13.01 -14.71
C THR A 56 -16.93 12.97 -13.62
N THR A 57 -17.36 12.95 -12.39
CA THR A 57 -16.52 12.63 -11.24
C THR A 57 -15.84 11.28 -11.50
N SER A 58 -14.50 11.27 -11.54
CA SER A 58 -13.71 10.03 -11.64
C SER A 58 -14.15 9.06 -10.53
N ILE A 59 -14.19 7.76 -10.81
CA ILE A 59 -14.49 6.72 -9.81
C ILE A 59 -13.58 6.83 -8.58
N ALA A 60 -12.37 7.36 -8.74
CA ALA A 60 -11.45 7.65 -7.64
C ALA A 60 -11.91 8.78 -6.71
N SER A 61 -12.87 9.61 -7.13
CA SER A 61 -13.43 10.69 -6.29
C SER A 61 -14.61 10.23 -5.46
N LEU A 62 -15.18 9.07 -5.78
CA LEU A 62 -16.22 8.47 -4.96
C LEU A 62 -15.63 8.00 -3.64
N SER A 63 -16.38 8.19 -2.55
CA SER A 63 -16.05 7.51 -1.32
C SER A 63 -16.27 6.00 -1.48
N TRP A 64 -15.58 5.20 -0.69
CA TRP A 64 -15.81 3.76 -0.73
C TRP A 64 -17.26 3.39 -0.33
N ARG A 65 -17.94 4.23 0.45
CA ARG A 65 -19.37 4.07 0.82
C ARG A 65 -20.31 4.30 -0.36
N GLU A 66 -19.94 5.17 -1.30
CA GLU A 66 -20.70 5.41 -2.54
C GLU A 66 -20.47 4.30 -3.56
N LEU A 67 -19.24 3.74 -3.60
CA LEU A 67 -18.90 2.63 -4.49
C LEU A 67 -19.51 1.31 -4.02
N PHE A 68 -19.42 1.00 -2.73
CA PHE A 68 -19.93 -0.25 -2.13
C PHE A 68 -21.23 0.04 -1.38
N THR A 69 -22.34 -0.22 -2.03
CA THR A 69 -23.69 0.09 -1.49
C THR A 69 -24.24 -0.96 -0.54
N ASP A 70 -23.59 -2.14 -0.43
CA ASP A 70 -23.99 -3.21 0.47
C ASP A 70 -23.70 -2.83 1.95
N PRO A 71 -24.74 -2.71 2.82
CA PRO A 71 -24.53 -2.31 4.21
C PRO A 71 -23.67 -3.28 5.02
N GLN A 72 -23.70 -4.58 4.67
CA GLN A 72 -22.90 -5.60 5.36
C GLN A 72 -21.44 -5.44 5.02
N LEU A 73 -21.11 -5.19 3.74
CA LEU A 73 -19.75 -4.87 3.32
C LEU A 73 -19.25 -3.57 3.97
N GLN A 74 -20.09 -2.54 4.03
CA GLN A 74 -19.71 -1.28 4.68
C GLN A 74 -19.37 -1.49 6.16
N SER A 75 -20.16 -2.27 6.88
CA SER A 75 -19.89 -2.60 8.28
C SER A 75 -18.56 -3.36 8.45
N LEU A 76 -18.26 -4.32 7.57
CA LEU A 76 -17.01 -5.06 7.59
C LEU A 76 -15.80 -4.17 7.29
N ILE A 77 -15.92 -3.25 6.34
CA ILE A 77 -14.85 -2.27 6.05
C ILE A 77 -14.59 -1.36 7.26
N GLU A 78 -15.66 -0.87 7.91
CA GLU A 78 -15.51 -0.04 9.12
C GLU A 78 -14.84 -0.81 10.26
N GLN A 79 -15.22 -2.06 10.47
CA GLN A 79 -14.57 -2.93 11.47
C GLN A 79 -13.09 -3.14 11.13
N ALA A 80 -12.76 -3.42 9.88
CA ALA A 80 -11.37 -3.59 9.43
C ALA A 80 -10.55 -2.32 9.66
N LEU A 81 -11.06 -1.14 9.32
CA LEU A 81 -10.38 0.14 9.53
C LEU A 81 -10.12 0.48 11.00
N GLN A 82 -10.88 -0.12 11.92
CA GLN A 82 -10.71 0.04 13.36
C GLN A 82 -9.81 -1.05 13.97
N GLY A 83 -9.93 -2.30 13.51
CA GLY A 83 -9.33 -3.48 14.13
C GLY A 83 -8.06 -4.01 13.46
N ASN A 84 -7.80 -3.67 12.19
CA ASN A 84 -6.70 -4.24 11.45
C ASN A 84 -5.33 -3.88 12.04
N THR A 85 -4.51 -4.88 12.34
CA THR A 85 -3.21 -4.71 13.02
C THR A 85 -2.18 -4.00 12.15
N ASP A 86 -2.21 -4.19 10.83
CA ASP A 86 -1.27 -3.54 9.91
C ASP A 86 -1.56 -2.05 9.81
N LEU A 87 -2.84 -1.66 9.76
CA LEU A 87 -3.26 -0.26 9.76
C LEU A 87 -2.93 0.41 11.11
N LEU A 88 -3.17 -0.27 12.22
CA LEU A 88 -2.79 0.21 13.55
C LEU A 88 -1.27 0.38 13.68
N SER A 89 -0.49 -0.55 13.11
CA SER A 89 0.97 -0.45 13.06
C SER A 89 1.43 0.73 12.19
N ALA A 90 0.80 0.96 11.03
CA ALA A 90 1.08 2.12 10.18
C ALA A 90 0.84 3.44 10.93
N ARG A 91 -0.22 3.54 11.72
CA ARG A 91 -0.49 4.70 12.60
C ARG A 91 0.59 4.90 13.69
N GLN A 92 1.19 3.84 14.22
CA GLN A 92 2.33 4.00 15.15
C GLN A 92 3.59 4.54 14.42
N ARG A 93 3.85 4.09 13.18
CA ARG A 93 4.97 4.63 12.37
C ARG A 93 4.85 6.14 12.10
N ILE A 94 3.63 6.66 11.99
CA ILE A 94 3.41 8.12 11.91
C ILE A 94 3.91 8.81 13.17
N LYS A 95 3.60 8.28 14.36
CA LYS A 95 4.07 8.84 15.63
C LYS A 95 5.60 8.80 15.78
N GLU A 96 6.23 7.72 15.30
CA GLU A 96 7.69 7.61 15.26
C GLU A 96 8.32 8.66 14.34
N ALA A 97 7.75 8.85 13.15
CA ALA A 97 8.20 9.85 12.19
C ALA A 97 7.96 11.29 12.72
N GLU A 98 6.84 11.53 13.41
CA GLU A 98 6.55 12.80 14.08
C GLU A 98 7.56 13.12 15.20
N ALA A 99 7.89 12.15 16.03
CA ALA A 99 8.91 12.28 17.07
C ALA A 99 10.29 12.59 16.46
N THR A 100 10.63 11.93 15.34
CA THR A 100 11.86 12.20 14.59
C THR A 100 11.88 13.64 14.04
N LEU A 101 10.76 14.10 13.48
CA LEU A 101 10.61 15.47 12.98
C LEU A 101 10.67 16.48 14.14
N MET A 102 10.09 16.17 15.28
CA MET A 102 10.19 17.00 16.50
C MET A 102 11.66 17.13 16.93
N SER A 103 12.41 16.04 17.01
CA SER A 103 13.85 16.07 17.30
C SER A 103 14.63 16.93 16.31
N ALA A 104 14.34 16.80 15.00
CA ALA A 104 14.96 17.62 13.97
C ALA A 104 14.57 19.11 14.04
N LYS A 105 13.39 19.45 14.55
CA LYS A 105 12.99 20.83 14.84
C LYS A 105 13.73 21.38 16.08
N LEU A 106 13.87 20.58 17.12
CA LEU A 106 14.53 20.96 18.35
C LEU A 106 16.06 21.06 18.21
N SER A 107 16.66 20.44 17.19
CA SER A 107 18.10 20.55 16.91
C SER A 107 18.57 21.96 16.59
N TYR A 108 17.66 22.91 16.32
CA TYR A 108 17.98 24.35 16.22
C TYR A 108 18.18 25.04 17.58
N LEU A 109 17.80 24.40 18.67
CA LEU A 109 17.99 24.91 20.02
C LEU A 109 19.32 24.39 20.62
N PRO A 110 19.91 25.13 21.58
CA PRO A 110 21.08 24.60 22.26
C PRO A 110 20.72 23.36 23.10
N SER A 111 21.62 22.40 23.14
CA SER A 111 21.56 21.26 24.04
C SER A 111 22.15 21.65 25.40
N PHE A 112 21.55 21.18 26.49
CA PHE A 112 22.03 21.37 27.84
C PHE A 112 22.33 20.02 28.49
N MET A 113 23.49 19.91 29.14
CA MET A 113 23.91 18.70 29.80
C MET A 113 24.49 19.05 31.19
N LEU A 114 24.13 18.29 32.21
CA LEU A 114 24.72 18.35 33.52
C LEU A 114 25.56 17.09 33.73
N THR A 115 26.87 17.27 33.98
CA THR A 115 27.82 16.18 34.11
C THR A 115 28.52 16.25 35.48
N PRO A 116 27.96 15.64 36.53
CA PRO A 116 28.67 15.45 37.77
C PRO A 116 29.70 14.35 37.61
N GLN A 117 30.93 14.60 38.08
CA GLN A 117 32.04 13.64 38.04
C GLN A 117 32.72 13.57 39.38
N GLY A 118 33.14 12.40 39.80
CA GLY A 118 33.97 12.19 40.97
C GLY A 118 35.01 11.09 40.66
N GLY A 119 36.22 11.29 41.13
CA GLY A 119 37.27 10.33 40.89
C GLY A 119 38.33 10.35 42.03
N VAL A 120 39.07 9.28 42.15
CA VAL A 120 40.26 9.17 42.97
C VAL A 120 41.42 8.77 42.08
N SER A 121 42.53 9.46 42.18
CA SER A 121 43.76 9.10 41.50
C SER A 121 44.89 8.99 42.52
N SER A 122 45.72 7.96 42.39
CA SER A 122 46.93 7.73 43.16
C SER A 122 48.06 7.46 42.18
N PHE A 123 49.22 8.04 42.42
CA PHE A 123 50.43 7.80 41.65
C PHE A 123 51.52 7.37 42.63
N ASP A 124 52.27 6.30 42.29
CA ASP A 124 53.40 5.78 43.01
C ASP A 124 53.11 5.53 44.50
N ASN A 125 52.00 4.78 44.80
CA ASN A 125 51.51 4.46 46.14
C ASN A 125 51.27 5.69 47.06
N SER A 126 51.16 6.89 46.51
CA SER A 126 50.79 8.09 47.24
C SER A 126 49.34 8.02 47.73
N LYS A 127 49.03 8.79 48.78
CA LYS A 127 47.62 8.94 49.21
C LYS A 127 46.75 9.42 48.05
N GLY A 128 45.68 8.68 47.77
CA GLY A 128 44.73 9.01 46.70
C GLY A 128 44.22 10.43 46.77
N SER A 129 44.29 11.13 45.67
CA SER A 129 43.72 12.46 45.47
C SER A 129 42.27 12.35 44.97
N TRP A 130 41.34 12.90 45.70
CA TRP A 130 39.94 12.94 45.32
C TRP A 130 39.64 14.19 44.49
N THR A 131 39.04 14.00 43.36
CA THR A 131 38.55 15.08 42.49
C THR A 131 37.05 14.97 42.31
N TYR A 132 36.38 16.08 42.30
CA TYR A 132 34.97 16.15 41.91
C TYR A 132 34.69 17.40 41.08
N SER A 133 33.72 17.28 40.19
CA SER A 133 33.22 18.42 39.41
C SER A 133 31.72 18.27 39.15
N GLY A 134 31.01 19.37 39.14
CA GLY A 134 29.62 19.47 38.69
C GLY A 134 29.55 20.56 37.62
N ILE A 135 29.51 20.17 36.37
CA ILE A 135 29.57 21.08 35.22
C ILE A 135 28.27 21.00 34.45
N ALA A 136 27.56 22.12 34.29
CA ALA A 136 26.52 22.32 33.32
C ALA A 136 27.15 22.83 32.02
N SER A 137 26.89 22.17 30.92
CA SER A 137 27.36 22.57 29.60
C SER A 137 26.17 22.86 28.65
N ALA A 138 26.32 23.89 27.83
CA ALA A 138 25.43 24.21 26.72
C ALA A 138 26.21 24.11 25.43
N SER A 139 25.61 23.55 24.38
CA SER A 139 26.20 23.49 23.02
C SER A 139 25.13 23.80 22.00
N TRP A 140 25.46 24.67 21.04
CA TRP A 140 24.58 25.11 19.98
C TRP A 140 25.32 25.16 18.64
N GLU A 141 24.84 24.39 17.65
CA GLU A 141 25.33 24.43 16.29
C GLU A 141 24.51 25.47 15.49
N VAL A 142 25.23 26.46 14.91
CA VAL A 142 24.60 27.51 14.09
C VAL A 142 24.49 27.02 12.65
N ASP A 143 23.28 26.96 12.12
CA ASP A 143 23.00 26.39 10.77
C ASP A 143 23.22 27.41 9.64
N ILE A 144 24.49 27.79 9.40
CA ILE A 144 24.85 28.73 8.32
C ILE A 144 24.80 28.06 6.95
N PHE A 145 25.19 26.79 6.85
CA PHE A 145 25.31 26.05 5.61
C PHE A 145 24.20 25.02 5.39
N GLY A 146 23.10 25.12 6.12
CA GLY A 146 21.87 24.36 5.88
C GLY A 146 21.93 22.90 6.25
N LYS A 147 22.85 22.45 7.08
CA LYS A 147 22.94 21.08 7.58
C LYS A 147 21.68 20.70 8.36
N LEU A 148 21.31 21.49 9.37
CA LEU A 148 20.12 21.28 10.20
C LEU A 148 18.84 21.53 9.40
N THR A 149 18.85 22.54 8.52
CA THR A 149 17.72 22.84 7.62
C THR A 149 17.40 21.68 6.70
N ASN A 150 18.40 21.05 6.07
CA ASN A 150 18.19 19.90 5.20
C ASN A 150 17.81 18.64 6.02
N ALA A 151 18.39 18.44 7.20
CA ALA A 151 17.99 17.37 8.11
C ALA A 151 16.49 17.48 8.51
N LYS A 152 16.02 18.68 8.90
CA LYS A 152 14.60 18.95 9.18
C LYS A 152 13.71 18.74 7.97
N ARG A 153 14.12 19.21 6.77
CA ARG A 153 13.36 19.00 5.52
C ARG A 153 13.26 17.52 5.16
N ARG A 154 14.35 16.77 5.34
CA ARG A 154 14.36 15.32 5.20
C ARG A 154 13.38 14.65 6.17
N SER A 155 13.45 14.96 7.46
CA SER A 155 12.53 14.39 8.45
C SER A 155 11.08 14.76 8.16
N LYS A 156 10.82 15.99 7.63
CA LYS A 156 9.48 16.38 7.18
C LYS A 156 9.01 15.54 5.99
N ALA A 157 9.87 15.25 5.02
CA ALA A 157 9.54 14.40 3.88
C ALA A 157 9.20 12.97 4.34
N LEU A 158 9.99 12.41 5.27
CA LEU A 158 9.73 11.09 5.86
C LEU A 158 8.43 11.04 6.67
N TYR A 159 8.11 12.11 7.41
CA TYR A 159 6.82 12.21 8.10
C TYR A 159 5.64 12.24 7.12
N LEU A 160 5.72 13.03 6.05
CA LEU A 160 4.70 13.05 5.01
C LEU A 160 4.59 11.69 4.30
N GLN A 161 5.73 11.02 4.07
CA GLN A 161 5.77 9.67 3.51
C GLN A 161 5.05 8.65 4.41
N SER A 162 5.18 8.77 5.74
CA SER A 162 4.48 7.87 6.66
C SER A 162 2.95 8.05 6.63
N LEU A 163 2.47 9.27 6.36
CA LEU A 163 1.03 9.54 6.15
C LEU A 163 0.53 8.89 4.86
N GLU A 164 1.29 9.01 3.76
CA GLU A 164 0.92 8.36 2.49
C GLU A 164 1.01 6.84 2.59
N TYR A 165 1.93 6.30 3.41
CA TYR A 165 2.00 4.87 3.67
C TYR A 165 0.76 4.36 4.42
N GLU A 166 0.30 5.07 5.46
CA GLU A 166 -0.95 4.72 6.17
C GLU A 166 -2.14 4.75 5.22
N GLN A 167 -2.24 5.77 4.37
CA GLN A 167 -3.28 5.86 3.35
C GLN A 167 -3.22 4.68 2.36
N ALA A 168 -2.01 4.26 1.93
CA ALA A 168 -1.85 3.10 1.05
C ALA A 168 -2.34 1.81 1.72
N VAL A 169 -2.00 1.60 2.99
CA VAL A 169 -2.47 0.47 3.78
C VAL A 169 -3.99 0.49 3.92
N SER A 170 -4.59 1.66 4.20
CA SER A 170 -6.04 1.84 4.31
C SER A 170 -6.76 1.52 3.00
N THR A 171 -6.30 2.08 1.87
CA THR A 171 -6.87 1.80 0.54
C THR A 171 -6.78 0.32 0.17
N SER A 172 -5.61 -0.30 0.41
CA SER A 172 -5.41 -1.73 0.16
C SER A 172 -6.29 -2.60 1.07
N LEU A 173 -6.47 -2.21 2.34
CA LEU A 173 -7.34 -2.92 3.27
C LEU A 173 -8.80 -2.91 2.80
N ILE A 174 -9.31 -1.74 2.39
CA ILE A 174 -10.67 -1.59 1.84
C ILE A 174 -10.85 -2.51 0.62
N ALA A 175 -9.91 -2.48 -0.33
CA ALA A 175 -9.97 -3.31 -1.53
C ALA A 175 -9.89 -4.82 -1.21
N ASN A 176 -9.05 -5.23 -0.25
CA ASN A 176 -8.91 -6.63 0.15
C ASN A 176 -10.16 -7.15 0.86
N VAL A 177 -10.74 -6.35 1.77
CA VAL A 177 -12.02 -6.70 2.45
C VAL A 177 -13.12 -6.85 1.41
N ALA A 178 -13.24 -5.92 0.45
CA ALA A 178 -14.23 -6.00 -0.62
C ALA A 178 -14.01 -7.24 -1.50
N ASN A 179 -12.78 -7.51 -1.93
CA ASN A 179 -12.44 -8.68 -2.74
C ASN A 179 -12.80 -10.00 -2.04
N LEU A 180 -12.48 -10.16 -0.75
CA LEU A 180 -12.84 -11.36 0.01
C LEU A 180 -14.35 -11.47 0.23
N TYR A 181 -15.03 -10.36 0.48
CA TYR A 181 -16.48 -10.33 0.60
C TYR A 181 -17.16 -10.80 -0.69
N TYR A 182 -16.79 -10.23 -1.84
CA TYR A 182 -17.36 -10.66 -3.13
C TYR A 182 -16.93 -12.08 -3.53
N THR A 183 -15.77 -12.55 -3.08
CA THR A 183 -15.38 -13.96 -3.22
C THR A 183 -16.35 -14.87 -2.45
N LEU A 184 -16.76 -14.49 -1.23
CA LEU A 184 -17.79 -15.23 -0.48
C LEU A 184 -19.11 -15.25 -1.22
N LEU A 185 -19.57 -14.11 -1.76
CA LEU A 185 -20.84 -14.06 -2.51
C LEU A 185 -20.78 -14.93 -3.79
N MET A 186 -19.62 -14.94 -4.47
CA MET A 186 -19.40 -15.82 -5.61
C MET A 186 -19.47 -17.30 -5.22
N LEU A 187 -18.79 -17.70 -4.15
CA LEU A 187 -18.78 -19.08 -3.68
C LEU A 187 -20.16 -19.55 -3.19
N ASP A 188 -20.92 -18.69 -2.53
CA ASP A 188 -22.28 -18.98 -2.12
C ASP A 188 -23.21 -19.21 -3.32
N GLU A 189 -23.08 -18.41 -4.37
CA GLU A 189 -23.87 -18.58 -5.58
C GLU A 189 -23.45 -19.84 -6.35
N GLN A 190 -22.17 -20.16 -6.41
CA GLN A 190 -21.69 -21.43 -6.98
C GLN A 190 -22.17 -22.63 -6.15
N TYR A 191 -22.18 -22.51 -4.82
CA TYR A 191 -22.74 -23.54 -3.95
C TYR A 191 -24.23 -23.76 -4.21
N ARG A 192 -25.02 -22.70 -4.29
CA ARG A 192 -26.45 -22.76 -4.58
C ARG A 192 -26.76 -23.47 -5.89
N ILE A 193 -26.08 -23.08 -6.97
CA ILE A 193 -26.22 -23.69 -8.31
C ILE A 193 -25.84 -25.18 -8.27
N SER A 194 -24.75 -25.50 -7.60
CA SER A 194 -24.26 -26.88 -7.47
C SER A 194 -25.22 -27.74 -6.63
N GLU A 195 -25.83 -27.18 -5.59
CA GLU A 195 -26.80 -27.86 -4.75
C GLU A 195 -28.11 -28.17 -5.52
N GLU A 196 -28.63 -27.21 -6.28
CA GLU A 196 -29.79 -27.40 -7.17
C GLU A 196 -29.46 -28.44 -8.24
N THR A 197 -28.27 -28.40 -8.79
CA THR A 197 -27.81 -29.40 -9.78
C THR A 197 -27.69 -30.78 -9.15
N ALA A 198 -27.12 -30.91 -7.95
CA ALA A 198 -27.02 -32.19 -7.24
C ALA A 198 -28.41 -32.78 -6.98
N ALA A 199 -29.41 -31.95 -6.63
CA ALA A 199 -30.81 -32.40 -6.44
C ALA A 199 -31.39 -32.94 -7.76
N SER A 200 -31.18 -32.25 -8.90
CA SER A 200 -31.59 -32.70 -10.24
C SER A 200 -30.89 -34.01 -10.64
N TRP A 201 -29.64 -34.18 -10.33
CA TRP A 201 -28.88 -35.41 -10.60
C TRP A 201 -29.38 -36.60 -9.76
N ARG A 202 -29.68 -36.38 -8.46
CA ARG A 202 -30.26 -37.46 -7.64
C ARG A 202 -31.59 -37.96 -8.22
N GLU A 203 -32.40 -37.05 -8.75
CA GLU A 203 -33.66 -37.43 -9.39
C GLU A 203 -33.38 -38.17 -10.71
N SER A 204 -32.40 -37.74 -11.51
CA SER A 204 -31.95 -38.45 -12.73
C SER A 204 -31.50 -39.87 -12.40
N VAL A 205 -30.70 -40.07 -11.34
CA VAL A 205 -30.26 -41.40 -10.90
C VAL A 205 -31.45 -42.30 -10.54
N ARG A 206 -32.46 -41.76 -9.79
CA ARG A 206 -33.69 -42.52 -9.46
C ARG A 206 -34.43 -42.95 -10.74
N THR A 207 -34.60 -42.03 -11.70
CA THR A 207 -35.24 -42.30 -13.00
C THR A 207 -34.50 -43.39 -13.76
N MET A 208 -33.16 -43.30 -13.83
CA MET A 208 -32.33 -44.29 -14.55
C MET A 208 -32.44 -45.68 -13.90
N ARG A 209 -32.44 -45.78 -12.59
CA ARG A 209 -32.65 -47.06 -11.87
C ARG A 209 -34.02 -47.65 -12.17
N ALA A 210 -35.07 -46.83 -12.22
CA ALA A 210 -36.39 -47.30 -12.60
C ALA A 210 -36.48 -47.78 -14.05
N MET A 211 -35.85 -47.06 -14.99
CA MET A 211 -35.74 -47.45 -16.39
C MET A 211 -34.95 -48.77 -16.57
N MET A 212 -33.88 -48.95 -15.79
CA MET A 212 -33.12 -50.19 -15.80
C MET A 212 -33.98 -51.37 -15.32
N ALA A 213 -34.73 -51.19 -14.26
CA ALA A 213 -35.67 -52.21 -13.73
C ALA A 213 -36.77 -52.55 -14.73
N ALA A 214 -37.19 -51.61 -15.58
CA ALA A 214 -38.13 -51.82 -16.68
C ALA A 214 -37.47 -52.35 -17.96
N GLY A 215 -36.14 -52.61 -17.99
CA GLY A 215 -35.39 -53.08 -19.15
C GLY A 215 -35.19 -52.05 -20.24
N MET A 216 -35.39 -50.74 -19.96
CA MET A 216 -35.30 -49.66 -20.91
C MET A 216 -33.90 -49.01 -21.00
N THR A 217 -33.00 -49.37 -20.09
CA THR A 217 -31.63 -48.91 -20.08
C THR A 217 -30.70 -49.98 -19.49
N ASN A 218 -29.39 -49.77 -19.51
CA ASN A 218 -28.41 -50.71 -19.01
C ASN A 218 -27.70 -50.18 -17.74
N GLU A 219 -26.95 -51.05 -17.07
CA GLU A 219 -26.21 -50.75 -15.83
C GLU A 219 -25.13 -49.66 -16.05
N ALA A 220 -24.52 -49.61 -17.22
CA ALA A 220 -23.49 -48.60 -17.53
C ALA A 220 -24.05 -47.15 -17.47
N SER A 221 -25.26 -46.94 -17.97
CA SER A 221 -25.95 -45.64 -17.91
C SER A 221 -26.31 -45.23 -16.47
N VAL A 222 -26.75 -46.19 -15.62
CA VAL A 222 -27.00 -45.94 -14.19
C VAL A 222 -25.71 -45.57 -13.47
N SER A 223 -24.66 -46.37 -13.65
CA SER A 223 -23.35 -46.14 -13.01
C SER A 223 -22.75 -44.79 -13.40
N GLN A 224 -22.86 -44.41 -14.70
CA GLN A 224 -22.43 -43.09 -15.16
C GLN A 224 -23.19 -41.94 -14.47
N SER A 225 -24.51 -42.08 -14.31
CA SER A 225 -25.34 -41.08 -13.62
C SER A 225 -24.94 -40.95 -12.15
N GLU A 226 -24.70 -42.09 -11.49
CA GLU A 226 -24.26 -42.14 -10.09
C GLU A 226 -22.88 -41.48 -9.92
N ALA A 227 -21.93 -41.78 -10.82
CA ALA A 227 -20.59 -41.19 -10.80
C ALA A 227 -20.66 -39.64 -10.92
N ASN A 228 -21.45 -39.14 -11.86
CA ASN A 228 -21.62 -37.70 -12.04
C ASN A 228 -22.32 -37.04 -10.85
N CYS A 229 -23.34 -37.68 -10.28
CA CYS A 229 -24.01 -37.22 -9.06
C CYS A 229 -23.00 -37.11 -7.89
N ARG A 230 -22.17 -38.14 -7.68
CA ARG A 230 -21.14 -38.12 -6.63
C ARG A 230 -20.07 -37.06 -6.87
N GLN A 231 -19.71 -36.79 -8.11
CA GLN A 231 -18.77 -35.72 -8.47
C GLN A 231 -19.33 -34.34 -8.05
N VAL A 232 -20.58 -34.04 -8.36
CA VAL A 232 -21.22 -32.78 -7.94
C VAL A 232 -21.35 -32.70 -6.42
N GLU A 233 -21.70 -33.81 -5.75
CA GLU A 233 -21.74 -33.86 -4.29
C GLU A 233 -20.35 -33.63 -3.66
N ALA A 234 -19.28 -34.14 -4.26
CA ALA A 234 -17.91 -33.86 -3.80
C ALA A 234 -17.54 -32.37 -3.96
N SER A 235 -17.89 -31.75 -5.12
CA SER A 235 -17.61 -30.32 -5.32
C SER A 235 -18.35 -29.41 -4.33
N LEU A 236 -19.49 -29.82 -3.77
CA LEU A 236 -20.14 -29.09 -2.67
C LEU A 236 -19.31 -29.07 -1.38
N LEU A 237 -18.55 -30.13 -1.10
CA LEU A 237 -17.65 -30.17 0.04
C LEU A 237 -16.47 -29.23 -0.18
N ASP A 238 -15.91 -29.23 -1.39
CA ASP A 238 -14.82 -28.31 -1.77
C ASP A 238 -15.25 -26.85 -1.66
N LEU A 239 -16.46 -26.51 -2.14
CA LEU A 239 -17.01 -25.16 -2.01
C LEU A 239 -17.22 -24.74 -0.55
N ARG A 240 -17.70 -25.64 0.31
CA ARG A 240 -17.82 -25.37 1.76
C ARG A 240 -16.48 -25.10 2.41
N GLN A 241 -15.46 -25.86 2.03
CA GLN A 241 -14.09 -25.65 2.52
C GLN A 241 -13.60 -24.26 2.09
N GLN A 242 -13.73 -23.91 0.80
CA GLN A 242 -13.32 -22.60 0.28
C GLN A 242 -14.03 -21.44 0.98
N VAL A 243 -15.35 -21.54 1.19
CA VAL A 243 -16.10 -20.55 1.97
C VAL A 243 -15.47 -20.37 3.36
N LYS A 244 -15.16 -21.48 4.05
CA LYS A 244 -14.57 -21.40 5.40
C LYS A 244 -13.17 -20.77 5.40
N GLU A 245 -12.34 -21.08 4.41
CA GLU A 245 -11.01 -20.50 4.25
C GLU A 245 -11.07 -18.98 4.00
N VAL A 246 -12.03 -18.53 3.18
CA VAL A 246 -12.23 -17.10 2.90
C VAL A 246 -12.81 -16.38 4.12
N GLU A 247 -13.78 -16.98 4.85
CA GLU A 247 -14.29 -16.45 6.13
C GLU A 247 -13.14 -16.26 7.14
N ASN A 248 -12.25 -17.23 7.27
CA ASN A 248 -11.10 -17.14 8.17
C ASN A 248 -10.15 -16.01 7.73
N SER A 249 -9.88 -15.88 6.42
CA SER A 249 -9.03 -14.83 5.88
C SER A 249 -9.62 -13.45 6.12
N LEU A 250 -10.93 -13.30 5.93
CA LEU A 250 -11.63 -12.05 6.18
C LEU A 250 -11.62 -11.70 7.68
N SER A 251 -11.87 -12.67 8.57
CA SER A 251 -11.79 -12.46 10.01
C SER A 251 -10.43 -11.92 10.47
N ILE A 252 -9.34 -12.42 9.88
CA ILE A 252 -7.97 -11.92 10.14
C ILE A 252 -7.84 -10.44 9.73
N LEU A 253 -8.38 -10.04 8.57
CA LEU A 253 -8.35 -8.65 8.14
C LEU A 253 -9.18 -7.74 9.06
N LEU A 254 -10.26 -8.25 9.63
CA LEU A 254 -11.08 -7.52 10.59
C LEU A 254 -10.39 -7.38 11.96
N GLY A 255 -9.31 -8.10 12.19
CA GLY A 255 -8.66 -8.18 13.50
C GLY A 255 -9.41 -9.03 14.50
N ASP A 256 -10.22 -9.99 14.03
CA ASP A 256 -11.08 -10.83 14.85
C ASP A 256 -10.71 -12.31 14.73
N VAL A 257 -11.25 -13.12 15.64
CA VAL A 257 -11.11 -14.58 15.61
C VAL A 257 -11.92 -15.18 14.45
N PRO A 258 -11.48 -16.33 13.87
CA PRO A 258 -12.20 -16.99 12.80
C PRO A 258 -13.68 -17.25 13.15
N GLY A 259 -14.59 -16.71 12.34
CA GLY A 259 -16.04 -16.77 12.56
C GLY A 259 -16.82 -16.89 11.25
N THR A 260 -18.15 -16.93 11.35
CA THR A 260 -19.04 -16.83 10.20
C THR A 260 -19.29 -15.36 9.88
N ILE A 261 -19.22 -15.01 8.60
CA ILE A 261 -19.41 -13.64 8.12
C ILE A 261 -20.83 -13.49 7.57
N GLU A 262 -21.59 -12.52 8.12
CA GLU A 262 -22.88 -12.13 7.58
C GLU A 262 -22.71 -11.43 6.23
N ARG A 263 -23.52 -11.82 5.23
CA ARG A 263 -23.37 -11.33 3.85
C ARG A 263 -24.66 -11.37 3.06
N GLY A 264 -24.71 -10.52 2.03
CA GLY A 264 -25.81 -10.44 1.07
C GLY A 264 -25.80 -11.53 0.00
N ARG A 265 -26.29 -11.19 -1.19
CA ARG A 265 -26.28 -12.08 -2.37
C ARG A 265 -25.61 -11.39 -3.55
N LEU A 266 -24.93 -12.16 -4.39
CA LEU A 266 -24.22 -11.63 -5.57
C LEU A 266 -25.17 -10.95 -6.56
N ALA A 267 -26.39 -11.50 -6.75
CA ALA A 267 -27.39 -11.00 -7.70
C ALA A 267 -27.94 -9.61 -7.36
N GLY A 268 -27.79 -9.14 -6.11
CA GLY A 268 -28.25 -7.81 -5.65
C GLY A 268 -27.19 -6.73 -5.71
N GLN A 269 -25.99 -7.00 -6.22
CA GLN A 269 -24.87 -6.07 -6.21
C GLN A 269 -24.87 -5.20 -7.47
N GLU A 270 -25.00 -3.89 -7.28
CA GLU A 270 -24.99 -2.90 -8.36
C GLU A 270 -23.75 -2.04 -8.29
N PHE A 271 -23.19 -1.76 -9.46
CA PHE A 271 -22.00 -0.90 -9.61
C PHE A 271 -22.26 0.14 -10.72
N PRO A 272 -21.52 1.29 -10.71
CA PRO A 272 -21.61 2.26 -11.78
C PRO A 272 -21.35 1.63 -13.14
N GLN A 273 -22.24 1.89 -14.11
CA GLN A 273 -22.08 1.37 -15.47
C GLN A 273 -20.96 2.07 -16.23
N GLU A 274 -20.84 3.40 -16.03
CA GLU A 274 -19.77 4.21 -16.62
C GLU A 274 -18.61 4.36 -15.64
N LEU A 275 -17.41 3.93 -16.06
CA LEU A 275 -16.19 3.99 -15.28
C LEU A 275 -15.33 5.15 -15.78
N ALA A 276 -15.58 6.35 -15.25
CA ALA A 276 -14.73 7.50 -15.55
C ALA A 276 -13.39 7.39 -14.82
N VAL A 277 -12.30 7.33 -15.58
CA VAL A 277 -10.93 7.05 -15.04
C VAL A 277 -10.21 8.34 -14.64
N GLY A 278 -10.56 9.49 -15.24
CA GLY A 278 -9.86 10.76 -15.04
C GLY A 278 -8.53 10.83 -15.83
N VAL A 279 -7.79 11.92 -15.65
CA VAL A 279 -6.54 12.15 -16.40
C VAL A 279 -5.32 11.56 -15.66
N PRO A 280 -4.28 11.08 -16.38
CA PRO A 280 -3.08 10.48 -15.77
C PRO A 280 -2.39 11.36 -14.74
N LEU A 281 -2.42 12.69 -14.92
CA LEU A 281 -1.84 13.65 -13.98
C LEU A 281 -2.45 13.57 -12.57
N GLN A 282 -3.70 13.10 -12.44
CA GLN A 282 -4.35 12.92 -11.13
C GLN A 282 -3.72 11.80 -10.31
N LEU A 283 -3.07 10.80 -10.92
CA LEU A 283 -2.33 9.75 -10.22
C LEU A 283 -1.25 10.34 -9.31
N LEU A 284 -0.55 11.39 -9.77
CA LEU A 284 0.47 12.09 -9.00
C LEU A 284 -0.06 12.70 -7.69
N SER A 285 -1.34 13.07 -7.67
CA SER A 285 -1.94 13.75 -6.52
C SER A 285 -2.79 12.83 -5.65
N ARG A 286 -3.27 11.71 -6.19
CA ARG A 286 -4.22 10.82 -5.50
C ARG A 286 -3.59 9.52 -5.01
N ARG A 287 -2.70 8.90 -5.77
CA ARG A 287 -2.10 7.62 -5.39
C ARG A 287 -1.09 7.77 -4.25
N PRO A 288 -1.31 7.09 -3.13
CA PRO A 288 -0.42 7.20 -1.97
C PRO A 288 0.96 6.57 -2.21
N ASP A 289 1.05 5.50 -3.00
CA ASP A 289 2.31 4.84 -3.36
C ASP A 289 3.20 5.73 -4.25
N VAL A 290 2.60 6.41 -5.24
CA VAL A 290 3.29 7.38 -6.11
C VAL A 290 3.79 8.57 -5.30
N LYS A 291 2.95 9.12 -4.40
CA LYS A 291 3.36 10.19 -3.48
C LYS A 291 4.45 9.75 -2.51
N SER A 292 4.35 8.53 -1.97
CA SER A 292 5.38 7.97 -1.10
C SER A 292 6.73 7.87 -1.82
N ALA A 293 6.73 7.42 -3.08
CA ALA A 293 7.94 7.37 -3.90
C ALA A 293 8.52 8.77 -4.19
N GLU A 294 7.68 9.77 -4.50
CA GLU A 294 8.12 11.16 -4.67
C GLU A 294 8.70 11.74 -3.37
N LEU A 295 8.09 11.47 -2.22
CA LEU A 295 8.59 11.92 -0.92
C LEU A 295 9.89 11.22 -0.53
N SER A 296 10.10 9.98 -0.96
CA SER A 296 11.37 9.28 -0.85
C SER A 296 12.47 9.99 -1.65
N LEU A 297 12.17 10.38 -2.89
CA LEU A 297 13.06 11.17 -3.73
C LEU A 297 13.39 12.54 -3.09
N ALA A 298 12.38 13.23 -2.56
CA ALA A 298 12.57 14.49 -1.83
C ALA A 298 13.48 14.30 -0.59
N SER A 299 13.32 13.21 0.15
CA SER A 299 14.16 12.85 1.29
C SER A 299 15.60 12.60 0.87
N ALA A 300 15.83 11.87 -0.23
CA ALA A 300 17.15 11.60 -0.80
C ALA A 300 17.81 12.89 -1.32
N PHE A 301 17.05 13.79 -1.94
CA PHE A 301 17.51 15.12 -2.35
C PHE A 301 18.02 15.94 -1.15
N TYR A 302 17.27 15.99 -0.04
CA TYR A 302 17.72 16.68 1.17
C TYR A 302 18.92 15.99 1.84
N SER A 303 19.01 14.66 1.73
CA SER A 303 20.21 13.91 2.18
C SER A 303 21.46 14.30 1.38
N THR A 304 21.31 14.44 0.05
CA THR A 304 22.39 14.91 -0.83
C THR A 304 22.84 16.34 -0.46
N ASN A 305 21.89 17.23 -0.15
CA ASN A 305 22.21 18.59 0.30
C ASN A 305 22.88 18.60 1.68
N ALA A 306 22.48 17.74 2.60
CA ALA A 306 23.14 17.56 3.89
C ALA A 306 24.57 17.03 3.72
N ALA A 307 24.81 16.08 2.78
CA ALA A 307 26.15 15.61 2.46
C ALA A 307 27.02 16.68 1.82
N ARG A 308 26.44 17.60 1.02
CA ARG A 308 27.16 18.78 0.50
C ARG A 308 27.54 19.74 1.63
N SER A 309 26.66 19.95 2.62
CA SER A 309 26.96 20.85 3.75
C SER A 309 28.16 20.39 4.59
N ALA A 310 28.49 19.09 4.56
CA ALA A 310 29.67 18.55 5.26
C ALA A 310 31.02 19.03 4.71
N PHE A 311 31.05 19.68 3.53
CA PHE A 311 32.25 20.30 2.96
C PHE A 311 32.46 21.75 3.44
N TYR A 312 31.53 22.33 4.14
CA TYR A 312 31.58 23.69 4.66
C TYR A 312 31.92 23.71 6.14
N PRO A 313 32.42 24.85 6.68
CA PRO A 313 32.73 24.98 8.09
C PRO A 313 31.46 24.81 8.95
N SER A 314 31.60 24.16 10.10
CA SER A 314 30.58 24.19 11.15
C SER A 314 30.95 25.21 12.23
N ILE A 315 29.94 25.96 12.70
CA ILE A 315 30.08 26.91 13.79
C ILE A 315 29.34 26.37 15.00
N THR A 316 30.07 26.15 16.08
CA THR A 316 29.50 25.69 17.34
C THR A 316 29.80 26.71 18.43
N LEU A 317 28.76 27.14 19.13
CA LEU A 317 28.85 27.94 20.34
C LEU A 317 28.67 27.02 21.54
N SER A 318 29.64 26.99 22.44
CA SER A 318 29.58 26.19 23.64
C SER A 318 29.84 27.04 24.89
N GLY A 319 29.18 26.71 25.95
CA GLY A 319 29.37 27.33 27.24
C GLY A 319 29.37 26.29 28.37
N THR A 320 30.17 26.52 29.38
CA THR A 320 30.18 25.67 30.57
C THR A 320 30.11 26.56 31.85
N ALA A 321 29.32 26.13 32.81
CA ALA A 321 29.25 26.72 34.13
C ALA A 321 29.19 25.62 35.20
N GLY A 322 29.90 25.78 36.25
CA GLY A 322 29.95 24.78 37.32
C GLY A 322 31.01 25.02 38.34
N TRP A 323 31.27 24.03 39.13
CA TRP A 323 32.32 24.03 40.14
C TRP A 323 33.17 22.77 40.02
N THR A 324 34.43 22.91 40.44
CA THR A 324 35.37 21.81 40.44
C THR A 324 36.34 21.95 41.60
N ASN A 325 36.73 20.82 42.16
CA ASN A 325 37.81 20.71 43.11
C ASN A 325 39.01 20.05 42.39
N SER A 326 40.03 20.82 42.06
CA SER A 326 41.25 20.28 41.41
C SER A 326 42.30 19.80 42.38
N ALA A 327 42.08 19.86 43.70
CA ALA A 327 43.09 19.66 44.71
C ALA A 327 42.65 18.78 45.88
N GLY A 328 42.13 17.61 45.66
CA GLY A 328 42.08 16.49 46.63
C GLY A 328 41.66 16.73 48.09
N SER A 329 40.94 17.79 48.39
CA SER A 329 40.42 18.06 49.73
C SER A 329 38.94 17.66 49.85
N MET A 330 38.52 17.22 51.04
CA MET A 330 37.16 16.79 51.32
C MET A 330 36.10 17.82 50.89
N ILE A 331 34.91 17.33 50.56
CA ILE A 331 33.73 18.08 50.09
C ILE A 331 33.20 19.02 51.21
N VAL A 332 33.98 19.96 51.63
CA VAL A 332 33.56 20.93 52.67
C VAL A 332 33.24 22.29 52.05
N ASN A 333 33.68 22.52 50.83
CA ASN A 333 33.41 23.75 50.09
C ASN A 333 33.22 23.39 48.59
N PRO A 334 32.14 23.86 47.93
CA PRO A 334 31.82 23.46 46.55
C PRO A 334 32.89 23.83 45.49
N GLY A 335 34.07 24.25 45.92
CA GLY A 335 35.14 24.57 44.99
C GLY A 335 34.96 25.92 44.28
N LYS A 336 35.83 26.22 43.33
CA LYS A 336 35.77 27.47 42.56
C LYS A 336 34.76 27.35 41.43
N LEU A 337 33.94 28.40 41.26
CA LEU A 337 33.05 28.55 40.15
C LEU A 337 33.87 28.66 38.84
N LEU A 338 33.59 27.79 37.88
CA LEU A 338 34.13 27.81 36.55
C LEU A 338 33.07 28.35 35.58
N PHE A 339 33.44 29.32 34.77
CA PHE A 339 32.60 29.80 33.68
C PHE A 339 33.46 29.87 32.39
N SER A 340 32.96 29.30 31.28
CA SER A 340 33.64 29.38 30.00
C SER A 340 32.61 29.54 28.89
N ALA A 341 32.90 30.37 27.90
CA ALA A 341 32.14 30.50 26.65
C ALA A 341 33.10 30.46 25.46
N ILE A 342 32.86 29.57 24.51
CA ILE A 342 33.76 29.30 23.39
C ILE A 342 32.93 29.28 22.10
N GLY A 343 33.33 30.05 21.11
CA GLY A 343 32.88 29.90 19.73
C GLY A 343 33.97 29.18 18.93
N SER A 344 33.60 28.05 18.30
CA SER A 344 34.52 27.28 17.48
C SER A 344 34.03 27.23 16.05
N LEU A 345 34.97 27.42 15.11
CA LEU A 345 34.79 27.21 13.67
C LEU A 345 35.63 26.00 13.28
N THR A 346 34.96 24.94 12.83
CA THR A 346 35.65 23.70 12.42
C THR A 346 35.45 23.48 10.93
N GLN A 347 36.56 23.43 10.16
CA GLN A 347 36.57 23.12 8.76
C GLN A 347 37.33 21.82 8.52
N PRO A 348 36.68 20.73 8.03
CA PRO A 348 37.44 19.55 7.63
C PRO A 348 38.21 19.80 6.33
N LEU A 349 39.53 19.77 6.40
CA LEU A 349 40.39 19.93 5.24
C LEU A 349 40.66 18.60 4.54
N PHE A 350 40.91 17.56 5.32
CA PHE A 350 41.08 16.19 4.83
C PHE A 350 40.52 15.19 5.86
N ASN A 351 39.53 14.43 5.44
CA ASN A 351 38.87 13.39 6.27
C ASN A 351 38.93 12.03 5.57
N LYS A 352 40.13 11.60 5.14
CA LYS A 352 40.36 10.30 4.50
C LYS A 352 39.39 9.97 3.37
N GLY A 353 38.90 10.99 2.66
CA GLY A 353 37.91 10.82 1.59
C GLY A 353 36.46 10.60 2.03
N LEU A 354 36.14 10.56 3.34
CA LEU A 354 34.82 10.23 3.86
C LEU A 354 33.71 11.15 3.31
N ASN A 355 33.93 12.48 3.31
CA ASN A 355 32.92 13.43 2.82
C ASN A 355 32.66 13.24 1.30
N VAL A 356 33.71 12.92 0.52
CA VAL A 356 33.58 12.64 -0.93
C VAL A 356 32.79 11.35 -1.14
N ALA A 357 33.09 10.31 -0.37
CA ALA A 357 32.35 9.03 -0.43
C ALA A 357 30.88 9.21 -0.05
N GLN A 358 30.60 9.91 1.05
CA GLN A 358 29.23 10.18 1.50
C GLN A 358 28.42 10.97 0.46
N LEU A 359 29.02 11.98 -0.18
CA LEU A 359 28.35 12.73 -1.24
C LEU A 359 28.09 11.88 -2.48
N LYS A 360 29.04 11.00 -2.88
CA LYS A 360 28.83 10.07 -4.00
C LYS A 360 27.71 9.07 -3.69
N ILE A 361 27.68 8.50 -2.48
CA ILE A 361 26.62 7.59 -2.02
C ILE A 361 25.26 8.32 -2.03
N ALA A 362 25.19 9.52 -1.46
CA ALA A 362 23.94 10.27 -1.40
C ALA A 362 23.40 10.62 -2.81
N LYS A 363 24.28 10.96 -3.77
CA LYS A 363 23.89 11.18 -5.16
C LYS A 363 23.39 9.91 -5.84
N ALA A 364 24.02 8.76 -5.61
CA ALA A 364 23.57 7.49 -6.14
C ALA A 364 22.20 7.11 -5.57
N GLN A 365 22.00 7.25 -4.26
CA GLN A 365 20.71 7.02 -3.60
C GLN A 365 19.61 7.98 -4.08
N GLN A 366 19.97 9.23 -4.42
CA GLN A 366 19.00 10.16 -5.01
C GLN A 366 18.58 9.71 -6.41
N GLU A 367 19.50 9.20 -7.22
CA GLU A 367 19.19 8.65 -8.54
C GLU A 367 18.38 7.36 -8.45
N GLU A 368 18.72 6.46 -7.53
CA GLU A 368 17.90 5.27 -7.22
C GLU A 368 16.45 5.65 -6.86
N ALA A 369 16.27 6.66 -6.01
CA ALA A 369 14.95 7.16 -5.63
C ALA A 369 14.20 7.81 -6.81
N ARG A 370 14.93 8.47 -7.76
CA ARG A 370 14.34 9.02 -9.00
C ARG A 370 13.81 7.89 -9.89
N LEU A 371 14.63 6.86 -10.10
CA LEU A 371 14.22 5.69 -10.88
C LEU A 371 13.04 4.94 -10.22
N ALA A 372 13.04 4.82 -8.89
CA ALA A 372 11.94 4.21 -8.15
C ALA A 372 10.63 5.01 -8.30
N PHE A 373 10.70 6.35 -8.29
CA PHE A 373 9.54 7.20 -8.54
C PHE A 373 9.01 7.04 -9.97
N GLN A 374 9.88 7.01 -10.96
CA GLN A 374 9.51 6.74 -12.35
C GLN A 374 8.85 5.35 -12.49
N GLN A 375 9.41 4.32 -11.86
CA GLN A 375 8.84 2.98 -11.88
C GLN A 375 7.46 2.93 -11.20
N ALA A 376 7.26 3.65 -10.10
CA ALA A 376 5.96 3.73 -9.43
C ALA A 376 4.88 4.32 -10.35
N LEU A 377 5.21 5.32 -11.15
CA LEU A 377 4.30 5.89 -12.15
C LEU A 377 3.95 4.88 -13.25
N LEU A 378 4.95 4.19 -13.80
CA LEU A 378 4.72 3.17 -14.83
C LEU A 378 3.84 2.02 -14.31
N ASN A 379 4.08 1.56 -13.09
CA ASN A 379 3.26 0.55 -12.43
C ASN A 379 1.82 1.05 -12.26
N ALA A 380 1.65 2.29 -11.80
CA ALA A 380 0.34 2.90 -11.62
C ALA A 380 -0.47 2.95 -12.93
N GLY A 381 0.17 3.36 -14.02
CA GLY A 381 -0.46 3.37 -15.35
C GLY A 381 -0.86 1.97 -15.83
N SER A 382 0.05 0.99 -15.66
CA SER A 382 -0.21 -0.41 -16.00
C SER A 382 -1.37 -1.00 -15.19
N GLU A 383 -1.47 -0.71 -13.89
CA GLU A 383 -2.56 -1.19 -13.04
C GLU A 383 -3.91 -0.64 -13.50
N VAL A 384 -3.99 0.65 -13.87
CA VAL A 384 -5.21 1.25 -14.42
C VAL A 384 -5.61 0.57 -15.71
N ASN A 385 -4.67 0.37 -16.65
CA ASN A 385 -4.92 -0.31 -17.93
C ASN A 385 -5.42 -1.74 -17.71
N ASN A 386 -4.73 -2.51 -16.86
CA ASN A 386 -5.10 -3.88 -16.55
C ASN A 386 -6.51 -3.99 -15.94
N ALA A 387 -6.85 -3.09 -15.01
CA ALA A 387 -8.16 -3.09 -14.37
C ALA A 387 -9.28 -2.74 -15.37
N LEU A 388 -9.07 -1.74 -16.23
CA LEU A 388 -10.01 -1.39 -17.31
C LEU A 388 -10.22 -2.56 -18.28
N THR A 389 -9.13 -3.17 -18.72
CA THR A 389 -9.17 -4.35 -19.61
C THR A 389 -9.92 -5.50 -18.97
N GLN A 390 -9.67 -5.77 -17.67
CA GLN A 390 -10.38 -6.79 -16.92
C GLN A 390 -11.90 -6.56 -16.94
N VAL A 391 -12.36 -5.35 -16.65
CA VAL A 391 -13.79 -5.01 -16.66
C VAL A 391 -14.41 -5.18 -18.04
N GLN A 392 -13.76 -4.67 -19.09
CA GLN A 392 -14.24 -4.77 -20.47
C GLN A 392 -14.40 -6.23 -20.90
N VAL A 393 -13.38 -7.06 -20.65
CA VAL A 393 -13.40 -8.50 -20.99
C VAL A 393 -14.47 -9.22 -20.18
N ALA A 394 -14.57 -8.97 -18.88
CA ALA A 394 -15.55 -9.63 -18.01
C ALA A 394 -17.00 -9.31 -18.43
N ARG A 395 -17.30 -8.05 -18.78
CA ARG A 395 -18.61 -7.65 -19.32
C ARG A 395 -18.95 -8.36 -20.63
N GLY A 396 -18.01 -8.40 -21.57
CA GLY A 396 -18.19 -9.11 -22.84
C GLY A 396 -18.43 -10.62 -22.64
N LYS A 397 -17.67 -11.25 -21.74
CA LYS A 397 -17.86 -12.65 -21.37
C LYS A 397 -19.23 -12.92 -20.73
N THR A 398 -19.66 -12.07 -19.80
CA THR A 398 -20.95 -12.20 -19.12
C THR A 398 -22.11 -12.22 -20.12
N GLU A 399 -22.10 -11.35 -21.16
CA GLU A 399 -23.12 -11.32 -22.21
C GLU A 399 -23.11 -12.59 -23.06
N LEU A 400 -21.94 -13.04 -23.49
CA LEU A 400 -21.79 -14.28 -24.31
C LEU A 400 -22.20 -15.51 -23.50
N CYS A 401 -21.84 -15.56 -22.20
CA CYS A 401 -22.18 -16.65 -21.30
C CYS A 401 -23.70 -16.72 -21.04
N ALA A 402 -24.39 -15.59 -20.89
CA ALA A 402 -25.84 -15.54 -20.76
C ALA A 402 -26.56 -16.15 -21.98
N ARG A 403 -26.10 -15.81 -23.19
CA ARG A 403 -26.63 -16.42 -24.45
C ARG A 403 -26.34 -17.92 -24.50
N ARG A 404 -25.16 -18.36 -24.07
CA ARG A 404 -24.78 -19.77 -23.98
C ARG A 404 -25.69 -20.55 -23.03
N ILE A 405 -26.00 -19.99 -21.85
CA ILE A 405 -26.89 -20.59 -20.85
C ILE A 405 -28.29 -20.78 -21.44
N THR A 406 -28.88 -19.78 -22.10
CA THR A 406 -30.19 -19.86 -22.72
C THR A 406 -30.26 -21.00 -23.76
N SER A 407 -29.18 -21.15 -24.58
CA SER A 407 -29.09 -22.25 -25.57
C SER A 407 -28.98 -23.61 -24.90
N LEU A 408 -28.20 -23.73 -23.82
CA LEU A 408 -28.02 -24.96 -23.05
C LEU A 408 -29.29 -25.36 -22.26
N GLU A 409 -30.03 -24.42 -21.71
CA GLU A 409 -31.34 -24.68 -21.08
C GLU A 409 -32.33 -25.25 -22.08
N THR A 410 -32.34 -24.69 -23.31
CA THR A 410 -33.18 -25.21 -24.38
C THR A 410 -32.71 -26.63 -24.80
N THR A 411 -31.40 -26.86 -24.87
CA THR A 411 -30.81 -28.17 -25.16
C THR A 411 -31.21 -29.20 -24.11
N VAL A 412 -31.05 -28.89 -22.83
CA VAL A 412 -31.43 -29.79 -21.70
C VAL A 412 -32.92 -30.13 -21.76
N ARG A 413 -33.77 -29.13 -22.03
CA ARG A 413 -35.24 -29.36 -22.15
C ARG A 413 -35.54 -30.26 -23.34
N SER A 414 -34.98 -29.98 -24.50
CA SER A 414 -35.24 -30.73 -25.74
C SER A 414 -34.71 -32.15 -25.67
N THR A 415 -33.47 -32.37 -25.23
CA THR A 415 -32.88 -33.72 -25.11
C THR A 415 -33.63 -34.57 -24.07
N ARG A 416 -34.14 -33.98 -22.99
CA ARG A 416 -35.00 -34.69 -22.00
C ARG A 416 -36.30 -35.15 -22.64
N LEU A 417 -36.98 -34.31 -23.42
CA LEU A 417 -38.20 -34.68 -24.16
C LEU A 417 -37.94 -35.74 -25.19
N LEU A 418 -36.89 -35.60 -26.02
CA LEU A 418 -36.50 -36.59 -27.01
C LEU A 418 -36.15 -37.95 -26.40
N MET A 419 -35.51 -37.95 -25.24
CA MET A 419 -35.24 -39.18 -24.49
C MET A 419 -36.54 -39.87 -24.02
N GLN A 420 -37.55 -39.11 -23.53
CA GLN A 420 -38.84 -39.65 -23.15
C GLN A 420 -39.61 -40.29 -24.31
N HIS A 421 -39.36 -39.78 -25.53
CA HIS A 421 -39.94 -40.34 -26.77
C HIS A 421 -39.06 -41.39 -27.43
N GLY A 422 -37.93 -41.79 -26.81
CA GLY A 422 -37.05 -42.84 -27.29
C GLY A 422 -36.22 -42.49 -28.51
N THR A 423 -36.06 -41.18 -28.84
CA THR A 423 -35.33 -40.67 -30.01
C THR A 423 -33.98 -40.07 -29.64
N SER A 424 -33.63 -39.95 -28.37
CA SER A 424 -32.32 -39.48 -27.89
C SER A 424 -31.77 -40.40 -26.79
N THR A 425 -30.47 -40.45 -26.67
CA THR A 425 -29.80 -41.24 -25.63
C THR A 425 -29.70 -40.45 -24.31
N TYR A 426 -29.62 -41.16 -23.19
CA TYR A 426 -29.39 -40.52 -21.90
C TYR A 426 -28.05 -39.76 -21.82
N LEU A 427 -27.05 -40.21 -22.58
CA LEU A 427 -25.74 -39.54 -22.66
C LEU A 427 -25.86 -38.11 -23.17
N GLU A 428 -26.77 -37.85 -24.14
CA GLU A 428 -26.99 -36.48 -24.64
C GLU A 428 -27.59 -35.57 -23.56
N VAL A 429 -28.51 -36.08 -22.74
CA VAL A 429 -29.10 -35.36 -21.60
C VAL A 429 -27.99 -35.03 -20.56
N LEU A 430 -27.13 -36.02 -20.25
CA LEU A 430 -26.02 -35.85 -19.34
C LEU A 430 -25.05 -34.76 -19.80
N THR A 431 -24.64 -34.83 -21.07
CA THR A 431 -23.71 -33.87 -21.66
C THR A 431 -24.30 -32.45 -21.64
N ALA A 432 -25.59 -32.30 -21.96
CA ALA A 432 -26.28 -31.03 -21.92
C ALA A 432 -26.37 -30.47 -20.47
N GLN A 433 -26.67 -31.31 -19.49
CA GLN A 433 -26.71 -30.91 -18.09
C GLN A 433 -25.34 -30.50 -17.54
N GLN A 434 -24.27 -31.24 -17.84
CA GLN A 434 -22.91 -30.87 -17.48
C GLN A 434 -22.47 -29.54 -18.13
N GLY A 435 -22.81 -29.36 -19.41
CA GLY A 435 -22.58 -28.13 -20.15
C GLY A 435 -23.28 -26.93 -19.49
N LEU A 436 -24.54 -27.10 -19.08
CA LEU A 436 -25.31 -26.05 -18.40
C LEU A 436 -24.73 -25.69 -17.05
N LEU A 437 -24.40 -26.67 -16.20
CA LEU A 437 -23.74 -26.42 -14.91
C LEU A 437 -22.43 -25.64 -15.10
N SER A 438 -21.57 -26.11 -16.03
CA SER A 438 -20.30 -25.44 -16.32
C SER A 438 -20.50 -24.00 -16.79
N ALA A 439 -21.51 -23.73 -17.65
CA ALA A 439 -21.81 -22.39 -18.12
C ALA A 439 -22.33 -21.48 -16.99
N GLN A 440 -23.20 -21.97 -16.11
CA GLN A 440 -23.71 -21.22 -14.96
C GLN A 440 -22.61 -20.87 -13.97
N LEU A 441 -21.72 -21.81 -13.65
CA LEU A 441 -20.57 -21.54 -12.77
C LEU A 441 -19.59 -20.54 -13.41
N THR A 442 -19.37 -20.62 -14.73
CA THR A 442 -18.57 -19.65 -15.47
C THR A 442 -19.20 -18.25 -15.42
N GLN A 443 -20.53 -18.11 -15.56
CA GLN A 443 -21.22 -16.83 -15.49
C GLN A 443 -21.03 -16.15 -14.11
N VAL A 444 -21.07 -16.94 -13.04
CA VAL A 444 -20.83 -16.43 -11.69
C VAL A 444 -19.39 -15.94 -11.55
N ALA A 445 -18.43 -16.68 -12.09
CA ALA A 445 -17.02 -16.27 -12.10
C ALA A 445 -16.78 -15.00 -12.95
N ASP A 446 -17.35 -14.92 -14.16
CA ASP A 446 -17.24 -13.73 -15.01
C ASP A 446 -17.86 -12.49 -14.36
N ARG A 447 -18.97 -12.64 -13.63
CA ARG A 447 -19.57 -11.54 -12.84
C ARG A 447 -18.65 -11.10 -11.68
N PHE A 448 -18.03 -12.05 -11.01
CA PHE A 448 -17.05 -11.75 -9.96
C PHE A 448 -15.81 -11.05 -10.55
N ASP A 449 -15.30 -11.50 -11.70
CA ASP A 449 -14.17 -10.88 -12.39
C ASP A 449 -14.47 -9.41 -12.77
N GLU A 450 -15.70 -9.08 -13.16
CA GLU A 450 -16.14 -7.71 -13.41
C GLU A 450 -16.05 -6.87 -12.12
N ILE A 451 -16.62 -7.37 -11.02
CA ILE A 451 -16.59 -6.67 -9.72
C ILE A 451 -15.16 -6.47 -9.24
N GLN A 452 -14.34 -7.50 -9.33
CA GLN A 452 -12.93 -7.42 -8.96
C GLN A 452 -12.17 -6.38 -9.81
N GLY A 453 -12.46 -6.32 -11.11
CA GLY A 453 -11.91 -5.30 -11.99
C GLY A 453 -12.29 -3.87 -11.57
N ILE A 454 -13.53 -3.65 -11.12
CA ILE A 454 -13.98 -2.36 -10.60
C ILE A 454 -13.25 -2.00 -9.29
N ILE A 455 -13.09 -2.96 -8.38
CA ILE A 455 -12.36 -2.76 -7.12
C ILE A 455 -10.89 -2.43 -7.42
N ASN A 456 -10.25 -3.18 -8.31
CA ASN A 456 -8.88 -2.95 -8.74
C ASN A 456 -8.70 -1.57 -9.39
N LEU A 457 -9.66 -1.16 -10.22
CA LEU A 457 -9.66 0.16 -10.84
C LEU A 457 -9.76 1.29 -9.79
N TYR A 458 -10.67 1.14 -8.83
CA TYR A 458 -10.82 2.09 -7.72
C TYR A 458 -9.51 2.24 -6.93
N GLN A 459 -8.87 1.12 -6.60
CA GLN A 459 -7.57 1.10 -5.92
C GLN A 459 -6.47 1.72 -6.80
N ALA A 460 -6.40 1.34 -8.08
CA ALA A 460 -5.39 1.82 -9.03
C ALA A 460 -5.47 3.34 -9.27
N LEU A 461 -6.64 3.93 -9.14
CA LEU A 461 -6.85 5.37 -9.25
C LEU A 461 -6.62 6.14 -7.93
N GLY A 462 -6.29 5.44 -6.84
CA GLY A 462 -6.06 6.04 -5.52
C GLY A 462 -7.33 6.43 -4.79
N GLY A 463 -8.40 5.66 -4.95
CA GLY A 463 -9.63 5.78 -4.18
C GLY A 463 -9.43 5.53 -2.69
N GLY A 464 -10.47 5.79 -1.87
CA GLY A 464 -10.41 5.58 -0.41
C GLY A 464 -9.74 6.72 0.37
N ARG A 465 -9.55 7.88 -0.24
CA ARG A 465 -9.22 9.13 0.48
C ARG A 465 -10.51 9.79 0.93
N GLU A 466 -10.75 9.81 2.21
CA GLU A 466 -11.81 10.59 2.87
C GLU A 466 -11.28 11.95 3.33
#